data_0a720962d2cfab19271aa838720cd790
#
_entry.id   0a720962d2cfab19271aa838720cd790
#
_cell.length_a   1.000
_cell.length_b   1.000
_cell.length_c   1.000
_cell.angle_alpha   90.00
_cell.angle_beta   90.00
_cell.angle_gamma   90.00
#
_symmetry.space_group_name_H-M   'P 1'
#
loop_
_entity.id
_entity.type
_entity.pdbx_description
1 polymer ?
#
loop_
_entity_poly.entity_id
_entity_poly.type
_entity_poly.pdbx_seq_one_letter_code
_entity_poly.pdbx_strand_id
1 'polypeptide(L)'
;GTIQKVIPTLRGVGLTKARSHIQIDRYSALQGKGIGIDYLDKNNYFAGWKTLFSQSNTALIYNKVDFGNEKVAEITVRAKSPKGGVLVVRADGKKGNIIAKVKIPKSAGWKNIRAQVLHVPLGVHALHVSLQSGADVEVDWLGFDALPWEKGAFETHQYRNLFAEMGYKQADIDKKVNEVFNDVFYGKNKVYFEVGDSMGYVSDVKNNDVRTEGMSYGMMAAVQFDKKDIFDRLWRWSKKYMQHQEGPYKGYFAWSCKTDGTRNAQGAASDGELYFVTSLIFASNRWGNDTGINYLKEAQNILDCSMQKVGMDRTAPLINLEHQLITFTPDHWGGKFTDPSYHLPAFYEVWAKWANDGRSQFWKECAEKSREFLHKCINEKTGLNPDYCNYDGSLMKTGQLLGDAFRYDSWRVPMNIALDYSWACKDKEWQQKYANTLQNFLYSQGIDSFLDQYNVDGTMVEDILPAGTAPK
;
A
#
# COMPACT_ATOMS: atom_id res chain seq x y z
N GLY A 1 26.84 -11.90 -16.34
CA GLY A 1 25.78 -12.09 -17.29
C GLY A 1 25.45 -10.82 -18.04
N THR A 2 25.28 -10.98 -19.28
CA THR A 2 25.05 -9.87 -20.15
C THR A 2 23.59 -9.63 -20.25
N ILE A 3 23.18 -8.46 -20.13
CA ILE A 3 21.92 -8.12 -20.37
C ILE A 3 21.64 -7.48 -21.35
N GLN A 4 21.04 -7.67 -21.91
CA GLN A 4 20.43 -7.76 -22.20
C GLN A 4 19.52 -7.18 -22.96
N LYS A 5 18.45 -7.18 -23.03
CA LYS A 5 17.42 -6.41 -23.64
C LYS A 5 17.02 -5.37 -22.67
N VAL A 6 17.38 -4.12 -22.91
CA VAL A 6 16.63 -2.97 -22.46
C VAL A 6 15.21 -3.17 -22.96
N ILE A 7 14.28 -3.38 -22.07
CA ILE A 7 12.87 -3.50 -22.44
C ILE A 7 12.41 -2.10 -22.88
N PRO A 8 12.13 -1.89 -24.18
CA PRO A 8 11.75 -0.55 -24.69
C PRO A 8 10.47 0.00 -24.07
N THR A 9 9.73 -0.88 -23.39
CA THR A 9 8.45 -0.61 -22.77
C THR A 9 8.49 0.30 -21.53
N LEU A 10 9.68 0.61 -21.01
CA LEU A 10 9.80 1.50 -19.87
C LEU A 10 10.00 2.97 -20.24
N ARG A 11 10.27 3.28 -21.53
CA ARG A 11 10.46 4.64 -22.00
C ARG A 11 9.46 4.98 -23.09
N GLY A 12 8.65 6.00 -22.84
CA GLY A 12 7.78 6.60 -23.85
C GLY A 12 6.70 5.71 -24.43
N VAL A 13 6.36 4.62 -23.75
CA VAL A 13 5.32 3.71 -24.20
C VAL A 13 4.05 3.96 -23.40
N GLY A 14 2.96 4.16 -24.12
CA GLY A 14 1.66 4.38 -23.54
C GLY A 14 1.32 5.85 -23.31
N LEU A 15 0.21 6.06 -22.61
CA LEU A 15 -0.35 7.37 -22.32
C LEU A 15 0.13 7.81 -20.93
N THR A 16 0.86 8.94 -20.88
CA THR A 16 1.30 9.55 -19.63
C THR A 16 0.31 10.62 -19.20
N LYS A 17 -0.20 10.56 -17.97
CA LYS A 17 -1.08 11.61 -17.45
C LYS A 17 -0.27 12.84 -17.03
N ALA A 18 -0.65 14.02 -17.54
CA ALA A 18 0.00 15.28 -17.23
C ALA A 18 -0.06 15.63 -15.73
N ARG A 19 -1.15 15.23 -15.04
CA ARG A 19 -1.38 15.44 -13.60
C ARG A 19 -0.73 14.37 -12.72
N SER A 20 0.25 13.65 -13.24
CA SER A 20 1.09 12.72 -12.49
C SER A 20 2.55 13.16 -12.53
N HIS A 21 3.41 12.51 -11.74
CA HIS A 21 4.84 12.69 -11.91
C HIS A 21 5.29 12.10 -13.24
N ILE A 22 5.58 12.96 -14.19
CA ILE A 22 6.23 12.57 -15.44
C ILE A 22 7.71 12.42 -15.13
N GLN A 23 8.16 11.20 -14.95
CA GLN A 23 9.57 10.90 -14.68
C GLN A 23 10.41 11.35 -15.86
N ILE A 24 11.44 12.14 -15.59
CA ILE A 24 12.17 12.85 -16.62
C ILE A 24 12.91 11.91 -17.58
N ASP A 25 13.34 10.76 -17.11
CA ASP A 25 14.06 9.74 -17.87
C ASP A 25 13.17 8.93 -18.83
N ARG A 26 11.82 9.03 -18.70
CA ARG A 26 10.87 8.25 -19.52
C ARG A 26 10.47 8.94 -20.82
N TYR A 27 11.38 9.68 -21.41
CA TYR A 27 11.16 10.32 -22.71
C TYR A 27 11.11 9.28 -23.84
N SER A 28 10.35 9.58 -24.89
CA SER A 28 10.24 8.77 -26.12
C SER A 28 11.43 8.97 -27.03
N ALA A 29 11.95 10.20 -27.09
CA ALA A 29 13.10 10.58 -27.92
C ALA A 29 13.86 11.76 -27.29
N LEU A 30 15.11 11.92 -27.67
CA LEU A 30 15.92 13.07 -27.31
C LEU A 30 16.45 13.80 -28.57
N GLN A 31 16.66 15.10 -28.42
CA GLN A 31 17.26 15.96 -29.47
C GLN A 31 18.41 16.73 -28.87
N GLY A 32 19.50 16.86 -29.68
CA GLY A 32 20.71 17.56 -29.26
C GLY A 32 21.72 16.66 -28.56
N LYS A 33 22.78 17.29 -28.04
CA LYS A 33 23.87 16.64 -27.31
C LYS A 33 23.90 17.15 -25.87
N GLY A 34 24.50 16.39 -24.93
CA GLY A 34 24.67 16.84 -23.54
C GLY A 34 23.49 16.53 -22.65
N ILE A 35 22.72 15.50 -22.98
CA ILE A 35 21.75 14.91 -22.08
C ILE A 35 22.33 13.60 -21.53
N GLY A 36 22.41 13.49 -20.21
CA GLY A 36 22.84 12.31 -19.49
C GLY A 36 21.76 11.82 -18.55
N ILE A 37 21.70 10.50 -18.35
CA ILE A 37 20.84 9.88 -17.33
C ILE A 37 21.75 9.28 -16.28
N ASP A 38 21.39 9.45 -15.01
CA ASP A 38 22.07 8.86 -13.86
C ASP A 38 21.04 8.48 -12.80
N TYR A 39 21.43 7.68 -11.83
CA TYR A 39 20.62 7.42 -10.67
C TYR A 39 20.38 8.71 -9.87
N LEU A 40 19.16 8.85 -9.33
CA LEU A 40 18.83 9.96 -8.44
C LEU A 40 19.72 9.95 -7.20
N ASP A 41 19.94 8.76 -6.65
CA ASP A 41 20.86 8.46 -5.57
C ASP A 41 21.67 7.20 -5.92
N LYS A 42 23.01 7.29 -5.95
CA LYS A 42 23.89 6.16 -6.27
C LYS A 42 23.96 5.11 -5.17
N ASN A 43 23.54 5.46 -3.97
CA ASN A 43 23.47 4.53 -2.85
C ASN A 43 22.09 3.87 -2.72
N ASN A 44 21.13 4.32 -3.53
CA ASN A 44 19.78 3.79 -3.56
C ASN A 44 19.25 3.80 -5.00
N TYR A 45 19.44 2.72 -5.72
CA TYR A 45 19.02 2.59 -7.13
C TYR A 45 17.49 2.67 -7.31
N PHE A 46 16.72 2.36 -6.29
CA PHE A 46 15.25 2.44 -6.33
C PHE A 46 14.70 3.85 -6.04
N ALA A 47 15.56 4.79 -5.64
CA ALA A 47 15.15 6.20 -5.54
C ALA A 47 14.70 6.80 -6.89
N GLY A 48 15.07 6.13 -7.99
CA GLY A 48 14.71 6.54 -9.34
C GLY A 48 15.89 7.10 -10.15
N TRP A 49 15.55 7.77 -11.23
CA TRP A 49 16.50 8.30 -12.21
C TRP A 49 16.36 9.81 -12.32
N LYS A 50 17.45 10.47 -12.69
CA LYS A 50 17.48 11.88 -13.05
C LYS A 50 18.05 12.06 -14.45
N THR A 51 17.68 13.14 -15.10
CA THR A 51 18.29 13.55 -16.36
C THR A 51 19.09 14.84 -16.15
N LEU A 52 20.32 14.84 -16.62
CA LEU A 52 21.19 16.00 -16.63
C LEU A 52 21.16 16.70 -18.00
N PHE A 53 20.82 17.96 -18.01
CA PHE A 53 21.00 18.86 -19.14
C PHE A 53 22.32 19.63 -18.95
N SER A 54 23.41 19.15 -19.58
CA SER A 54 24.73 19.77 -19.41
C SER A 54 24.90 21.07 -20.20
N GLN A 55 24.05 21.29 -21.21
CA GLN A 55 24.07 22.50 -22.05
C GLN A 55 22.69 22.82 -22.63
N SER A 56 22.50 24.04 -23.06
CA SER A 56 21.28 24.51 -23.74
C SER A 56 21.10 23.91 -25.15
N ASN A 57 19.93 24.12 -25.74
CA ASN A 57 19.52 23.60 -27.06
C ASN A 57 19.38 22.06 -27.10
N THR A 58 19.14 21.44 -25.97
CA THR A 58 18.83 20.02 -25.83
C THR A 58 17.38 19.84 -25.42
N ALA A 59 16.74 18.76 -25.85
CA ALA A 59 15.33 18.51 -25.53
C ALA A 59 15.02 17.04 -25.37
N LEU A 60 14.04 16.76 -24.48
CA LEU A 60 13.37 15.49 -24.30
C LEU A 60 11.96 15.56 -24.89
N ILE A 61 11.53 14.48 -25.52
CA ILE A 61 10.21 14.38 -26.17
C ILE A 61 9.43 13.24 -25.55
N TYR A 62 8.20 13.52 -25.14
CA TYR A 62 7.22 12.55 -24.66
C TYR A 62 6.06 12.52 -25.64
N ASN A 63 5.87 11.41 -26.35
CA ASN A 63 4.96 11.37 -27.50
C ASN A 63 3.47 11.48 -27.13
N LYS A 64 3.08 11.05 -25.95
CA LYS A 64 1.66 10.97 -25.55
C LYS A 64 1.51 11.37 -24.08
N VAL A 65 1.23 12.65 -23.85
CA VAL A 65 0.89 13.19 -22.54
C VAL A 65 -0.55 13.67 -22.58
N ASP A 66 -1.38 13.08 -21.71
CA ASP A 66 -2.80 13.38 -21.61
C ASP A 66 -3.06 14.45 -20.54
N PHE A 67 -3.50 15.60 -20.97
CA PHE A 67 -3.92 16.72 -20.12
C PHE A 67 -5.38 16.60 -19.66
N GLY A 68 -6.13 15.63 -20.19
CA GLY A 68 -7.56 15.48 -19.90
C GLY A 68 -8.39 16.63 -20.48
N ASN A 69 -9.58 16.82 -19.92
CA ASN A 69 -10.54 17.82 -20.35
C ASN A 69 -10.60 19.07 -19.43
N GLU A 70 -9.77 19.10 -18.40
CA GLU A 70 -9.74 20.22 -17.45
C GLU A 70 -8.47 21.05 -17.64
N LYS A 71 -8.63 22.37 -17.47
CA LYS A 71 -7.51 23.31 -17.56
C LYS A 71 -6.49 23.07 -16.44
N VAL A 72 -5.20 23.10 -16.79
CA VAL A 72 -4.10 23.11 -15.84
C VAL A 72 -3.59 24.53 -15.64
N ALA A 73 -3.27 24.92 -14.41
CA ALA A 73 -2.86 26.27 -14.06
C ALA A 73 -1.37 26.41 -13.80
N GLU A 74 -0.75 25.39 -13.22
CA GLU A 74 0.66 25.37 -12.84
C GLU A 74 1.38 24.13 -13.36
N ILE A 75 2.70 24.27 -13.52
CA ILE A 75 3.64 23.16 -13.65
C ILE A 75 4.57 23.16 -12.44
N THR A 76 4.85 22.00 -11.90
CA THR A 76 5.90 21.78 -10.90
C THR A 76 7.02 20.96 -11.53
N VAL A 77 8.26 21.38 -11.34
CA VAL A 77 9.46 20.66 -11.77
C VAL A 77 10.37 20.45 -10.57
N ARG A 78 10.72 19.20 -10.28
CA ARG A 78 11.71 18.88 -9.27
C ARG A 78 13.09 18.88 -9.91
N ALA A 79 13.89 19.91 -9.58
CA ALA A 79 15.18 20.12 -10.19
C ALA A 79 16.21 20.72 -9.22
N LYS A 80 17.48 20.61 -9.60
CA LYS A 80 18.60 21.36 -8.99
C LYS A 80 19.60 21.76 -10.07
N SER A 81 20.37 22.81 -9.81
CA SER A 81 21.46 23.22 -10.69
C SER A 81 22.45 24.14 -9.96
N PRO A 82 23.76 23.93 -10.04
CA PRO A 82 24.75 24.86 -9.49
C PRO A 82 24.81 26.19 -10.27
N LYS A 83 24.34 26.21 -11.50
CA LYS A 83 24.41 27.37 -12.40
C LYS A 83 23.04 28.03 -12.60
N GLY A 84 21.96 27.28 -12.40
CA GLY A 84 20.61 27.69 -12.77
C GLY A 84 20.33 27.55 -14.26
N GLY A 85 19.08 27.81 -14.67
CA GLY A 85 18.69 27.73 -16.06
C GLY A 85 17.21 28.03 -16.29
N VAL A 86 16.78 27.92 -17.54
CA VAL A 86 15.38 28.05 -17.93
C VAL A 86 14.98 26.82 -18.74
N LEU A 87 14.07 26.02 -18.19
CA LEU A 87 13.39 24.95 -18.93
C LEU A 87 12.15 25.53 -19.63
N VAL A 88 12.00 25.18 -20.91
CA VAL A 88 10.80 25.52 -21.69
C VAL A 88 10.09 24.25 -22.08
N VAL A 89 8.81 24.20 -21.74
CA VAL A 89 7.91 23.08 -22.03
C VAL A 89 6.95 23.52 -23.14
N ARG A 90 6.85 22.73 -24.21
CA ARG A 90 6.00 23.02 -25.37
C ARG A 90 5.11 21.82 -25.69
N ALA A 91 3.95 22.10 -26.26
CA ALA A 91 3.12 21.08 -26.91
C ALA A 91 3.57 20.87 -28.37
N ASP A 92 3.49 19.63 -28.83
CA ASP A 92 3.58 19.22 -30.23
C ASP A 92 4.87 19.66 -30.97
N GLY A 93 5.97 19.70 -30.24
CA GLY A 93 7.29 19.84 -30.79
C GLY A 93 7.99 21.21 -30.59
N LYS A 94 9.17 21.36 -31.19
CA LYS A 94 10.06 22.51 -30.97
C LYS A 94 9.44 23.86 -31.35
N LYS A 95 8.53 23.89 -32.30
CA LYS A 95 7.84 25.12 -32.77
C LYS A 95 6.41 25.24 -32.18
N GLY A 96 6.00 24.28 -31.39
CA GLY A 96 4.67 24.27 -30.79
C GLY A 96 4.47 25.31 -29.69
N ASN A 97 3.26 25.48 -29.23
CA ASN A 97 2.91 26.46 -28.22
C ASN A 97 3.69 26.23 -26.92
N ILE A 98 4.17 27.32 -26.33
CA ILE A 98 4.83 27.26 -25.03
C ILE A 98 3.76 27.01 -23.97
N ILE A 99 3.83 25.84 -23.31
CA ILE A 99 2.99 25.51 -22.16
C ILE A 99 3.51 26.26 -20.93
N ALA A 100 4.82 26.20 -20.66
CA ALA A 100 5.41 26.85 -19.51
C ALA A 100 6.90 27.19 -19.71
N LYS A 101 7.37 28.19 -18.95
CA LYS A 101 8.79 28.52 -18.76
C LYS A 101 9.10 28.40 -17.28
N VAL A 102 10.00 27.50 -16.92
CA VAL A 102 10.37 27.23 -15.53
C VAL A 102 11.79 27.71 -15.28
N LYS A 103 11.92 28.76 -14.44
CA LYS A 103 13.21 29.31 -14.04
C LYS A 103 13.79 28.48 -12.90
N ILE A 104 14.80 27.69 -13.19
CA ILE A 104 15.52 26.88 -12.22
C ILE A 104 16.56 27.77 -11.51
N PRO A 105 16.42 27.94 -10.18
CA PRO A 105 17.38 28.76 -9.43
C PRO A 105 18.71 28.01 -9.23
N LYS A 106 19.77 28.73 -8.91
CA LYS A 106 21.01 28.12 -8.43
C LYS A 106 20.74 27.42 -7.11
N SER A 107 21.04 26.15 -7.03
CA SER A 107 20.82 25.34 -5.82
C SER A 107 21.67 24.07 -5.88
N ALA A 108 22.31 23.73 -4.76
CA ALA A 108 22.98 22.43 -4.59
C ALA A 108 22.01 21.28 -4.27
N GLY A 109 20.86 21.62 -3.68
CA GLY A 109 19.81 20.64 -3.30
C GLY A 109 18.62 20.66 -4.24
N TRP A 110 17.86 19.56 -4.23
CA TRP A 110 16.62 19.43 -4.96
C TRP A 110 15.56 20.42 -4.47
N LYS A 111 14.83 21.03 -5.42
CA LYS A 111 13.72 21.93 -5.17
C LYS A 111 12.53 21.60 -6.06
N ASN A 112 11.33 21.72 -5.52
CA ASN A 112 10.10 21.74 -6.30
C ASN A 112 9.86 23.19 -6.75
N ILE A 113 9.99 23.43 -8.06
CA ILE A 113 9.92 24.74 -8.66
C ILE A 113 8.60 24.85 -9.41
N ARG A 114 7.78 25.83 -9.04
CA ARG A 114 6.48 26.07 -9.67
C ARG A 114 6.57 27.19 -10.70
N ALA A 115 5.78 27.05 -11.77
CA ALA A 115 5.61 28.10 -12.77
C ALA A 115 4.18 28.06 -13.32
N GLN A 116 3.69 29.25 -13.71
CA GLN A 116 2.36 29.36 -14.32
C GLN A 116 2.35 28.71 -15.72
N VAL A 117 1.26 28.04 -16.06
CA VAL A 117 0.99 27.53 -17.39
C VAL A 117 0.49 28.70 -18.27
N LEU A 118 1.22 28.98 -19.35
CA LEU A 118 0.93 30.09 -20.27
C LEU A 118 -0.08 29.71 -21.34
N HIS A 119 -0.05 28.45 -21.77
CA HIS A 119 -0.98 27.88 -22.73
C HIS A 119 -1.49 26.55 -22.17
N VAL A 120 -2.80 26.40 -22.17
CA VAL A 120 -3.45 25.22 -21.54
C VAL A 120 -3.80 24.23 -22.64
N PRO A 121 -3.07 23.13 -22.82
CA PRO A 121 -3.46 22.06 -23.71
C PRO A 121 -4.60 21.24 -23.10
N LEU A 122 -5.46 20.71 -23.95
CA LEU A 122 -6.51 19.73 -23.57
C LEU A 122 -6.32 18.47 -24.41
N GLY A 123 -6.58 17.31 -23.83
CA GLY A 123 -6.40 16.03 -24.53
C GLY A 123 -4.95 15.58 -24.58
N VAL A 124 -4.62 14.78 -25.59
CA VAL A 124 -3.31 14.11 -25.71
C VAL A 124 -2.38 14.89 -26.64
N HIS A 125 -1.23 15.28 -26.12
CA HIS A 125 -0.20 16.03 -26.85
C HIS A 125 1.18 15.39 -26.71
N ALA A 126 2.06 15.66 -27.66
CA ALA A 126 3.48 15.45 -27.47
C ALA A 126 4.07 16.58 -26.60
N LEU A 127 4.84 16.21 -25.57
CA LEU A 127 5.51 17.18 -24.73
C LEU A 127 6.97 17.32 -25.14
N HIS A 128 7.42 18.55 -25.33
CA HIS A 128 8.80 18.88 -25.67
C HIS A 128 9.40 19.71 -24.54
N VAL A 129 10.31 19.11 -23.78
CA VAL A 129 10.98 19.71 -22.62
C VAL A 129 12.41 20.06 -23.00
N SER A 130 12.75 21.34 -23.03
CA SER A 130 14.05 21.81 -23.49
C SER A 130 14.72 22.77 -22.51
N LEU A 131 16.04 22.66 -22.38
CA LEU A 131 16.85 23.69 -21.70
C LEU A 131 17.12 24.83 -22.67
N GLN A 132 16.49 25.99 -22.44
CA GLN A 132 16.66 27.18 -23.28
C GLN A 132 17.94 27.92 -22.92
N SER A 133 18.26 28.04 -21.65
CA SER A 133 19.47 28.73 -21.16
C SER A 133 19.95 28.09 -19.85
N GLY A 134 21.23 28.29 -19.52
CA GLY A 134 21.87 27.68 -18.37
C GLY A 134 22.60 26.40 -18.75
N ALA A 135 23.11 25.73 -17.73
CA ALA A 135 23.83 24.45 -17.86
C ALA A 135 23.77 23.67 -16.55
N ASP A 136 24.10 22.38 -16.62
CA ASP A 136 24.14 21.47 -15.47
C ASP A 136 22.84 21.48 -14.66
N VAL A 137 21.70 21.41 -15.36
CA VAL A 137 20.38 21.31 -14.77
C VAL A 137 20.03 19.82 -14.64
N GLU A 138 19.95 19.36 -13.41
CA GLU A 138 19.44 18.03 -13.08
C GLU A 138 17.95 18.11 -12.82
N VAL A 139 17.18 17.23 -13.44
CA VAL A 139 15.73 17.13 -13.29
C VAL A 139 15.38 15.71 -12.91
N ASP A 140 14.46 15.56 -11.95
CA ASP A 140 13.92 14.28 -11.50
C ASP A 140 12.57 14.01 -12.20
N TRP A 141 11.61 14.91 -12.02
CA TRP A 141 10.29 14.80 -12.62
C TRP A 141 9.67 16.18 -12.89
N LEU A 142 8.61 16.18 -13.65
CA LEU A 142 7.71 17.30 -13.80
C LEU A 142 6.25 16.83 -13.75
N GLY A 143 5.33 17.74 -13.46
CA GLY A 143 3.89 17.46 -13.44
C GLY A 143 3.08 18.75 -13.44
N PHE A 144 1.80 18.64 -13.75
CA PHE A 144 0.92 19.80 -13.90
C PHE A 144 -0.14 19.80 -12.79
N ASP A 145 -0.40 20.95 -12.19
CA ASP A 145 -1.26 21.17 -11.03
C ASP A 145 -0.83 20.39 -9.77
N ALA A 146 -1.70 20.35 -8.78
CA ALA A 146 -1.44 19.60 -7.55
C ALA A 146 -1.29 18.11 -7.86
N LEU A 147 -0.15 17.57 -7.51
CA LEU A 147 0.14 16.17 -7.76
C LEU A 147 -0.56 15.33 -6.69
N PRO A 148 -1.27 14.27 -7.10
CA PRO A 148 -2.12 13.49 -6.18
C PRO A 148 -1.37 12.77 -5.04
N TRP A 149 -0.05 12.77 -5.07
CA TRP A 149 0.77 12.09 -4.07
C TRP A 149 1.09 12.87 -2.80
N GLU A 150 0.71 14.12 -2.72
CA GLU A 150 0.90 14.90 -1.50
C GLU A 150 -0.20 14.65 -0.49
N LYS A 151 -1.28 13.98 -0.93
CA LYS A 151 -2.47 13.66 -0.15
C LYS A 151 -2.97 12.27 -0.47
N GLY A 152 -3.37 11.53 0.55
CA GLY A 152 -3.96 10.22 0.40
C GLY A 152 -5.40 10.24 -0.12
N ALA A 153 -5.94 9.04 -0.43
CA ALA A 153 -7.30 8.88 -0.93
C ALA A 153 -8.37 9.43 0.02
N PHE A 154 -8.10 9.49 1.33
CA PHE A 154 -9.02 10.10 2.31
C PHE A 154 -9.31 11.58 2.06
N GLU A 155 -8.33 12.31 1.52
CA GLU A 155 -8.48 13.73 1.21
C GLU A 155 -8.89 13.96 -0.25
N THR A 156 -8.31 13.19 -1.16
CA THR A 156 -8.50 13.39 -2.60
C THR A 156 -9.73 12.70 -3.15
N HIS A 157 -10.28 11.70 -2.44
CA HIS A 157 -11.32 10.78 -2.90
C HIS A 157 -10.95 10.05 -4.21
N GLN A 158 -9.66 9.93 -4.50
CA GLN A 158 -9.13 9.29 -5.69
C GLN A 158 -8.05 8.30 -5.32
N TYR A 159 -8.12 7.12 -5.92
CA TYR A 159 -7.05 6.11 -5.84
C TYR A 159 -6.17 6.18 -7.07
N ARG A 160 -4.87 5.99 -6.85
CA ARG A 160 -3.93 5.80 -7.96
C ARG A 160 -4.25 4.50 -8.68
N ASN A 161 -4.25 4.55 -9.98
CA ASN A 161 -4.28 3.38 -10.83
C ASN A 161 -2.89 3.14 -11.43
N LEU A 162 -2.05 2.40 -10.70
CA LEU A 162 -0.66 2.15 -11.10
C LEU A 162 -0.57 1.45 -12.46
N PHE A 163 -1.48 0.55 -12.78
CA PHE A 163 -1.49 -0.11 -14.09
C PHE A 163 -1.79 0.88 -15.22
N ALA A 164 -2.74 1.79 -15.01
CA ALA A 164 -3.01 2.85 -16.00
C ALA A 164 -1.83 3.84 -16.12
N GLU A 165 -1.16 4.15 -15.02
CA GLU A 165 0.07 4.96 -15.01
C GLU A 165 1.22 4.28 -15.77
N MET A 166 1.26 2.94 -15.77
CA MET A 166 2.20 2.13 -16.55
C MET A 166 1.80 1.97 -18.03
N GLY A 167 0.65 2.52 -18.44
CA GLY A 167 0.20 2.54 -19.81
C GLY A 167 -0.77 1.42 -20.22
N TYR A 168 -1.24 0.61 -19.28
CA TYR A 168 -2.29 -0.36 -19.57
C TYR A 168 -3.64 0.34 -19.79
N LYS A 169 -4.42 -0.13 -20.73
CA LYS A 169 -5.77 0.39 -20.99
C LYS A 169 -6.72 0.02 -19.85
N GLN A 170 -7.58 0.95 -19.46
CA GLN A 170 -8.54 0.70 -18.37
C GLN A 170 -9.39 -0.55 -18.61
N ALA A 171 -9.86 -0.77 -19.83
CA ALA A 171 -10.65 -1.96 -20.17
C ALA A 171 -9.89 -3.28 -19.95
N ASP A 172 -8.58 -3.31 -20.23
CA ASP A 172 -7.74 -4.49 -20.01
C ASP A 172 -7.50 -4.71 -18.50
N ILE A 173 -7.33 -3.63 -17.75
CA ILE A 173 -7.21 -3.67 -16.28
C ILE A 173 -8.49 -4.22 -15.67
N ASP A 174 -9.65 -3.65 -16.01
CA ASP A 174 -10.96 -4.07 -15.50
C ASP A 174 -11.25 -5.53 -15.82
N LYS A 175 -10.96 -5.93 -17.06
CA LYS A 175 -11.09 -7.32 -17.50
C LYS A 175 -10.23 -8.26 -16.63
N LYS A 176 -8.94 -7.94 -16.46
CA LYS A 176 -8.00 -8.77 -15.69
C LYS A 176 -8.40 -8.87 -14.22
N VAL A 177 -8.79 -7.76 -13.61
CA VAL A 177 -9.23 -7.73 -12.21
C VAL A 177 -10.49 -8.56 -12.01
N ASN A 178 -11.47 -8.48 -12.93
CA ASN A 178 -12.67 -9.31 -12.88
C ASN A 178 -12.38 -10.80 -13.15
N GLU A 179 -11.46 -11.12 -14.07
CA GLU A 179 -11.02 -12.49 -14.31
C GLU A 179 -10.42 -13.11 -13.04
N VAL A 180 -9.52 -12.38 -12.34
CA VAL A 180 -8.90 -12.86 -11.11
C VAL A 180 -9.95 -13.05 -10.01
N PHE A 181 -10.87 -12.10 -9.82
CA PHE A 181 -11.96 -12.26 -8.86
C PHE A 181 -12.78 -13.52 -9.16
N ASN A 182 -13.19 -13.70 -10.41
CA ASN A 182 -13.99 -14.85 -10.81
C ASN A 182 -13.22 -16.19 -10.65
N ASP A 183 -11.91 -16.20 -10.93
CA ASP A 183 -11.10 -17.40 -10.74
C ASP A 183 -11.00 -17.79 -9.26
N VAL A 184 -10.74 -16.81 -8.38
CA VAL A 184 -10.61 -17.03 -6.94
C VAL A 184 -11.94 -17.42 -6.27
N PHE A 185 -13.07 -16.84 -6.71
CA PHE A 185 -14.38 -17.10 -6.07
C PHE A 185 -15.17 -18.21 -6.75
N TYR A 186 -15.00 -18.44 -8.05
CA TYR A 186 -15.85 -19.36 -8.81
C TYR A 186 -15.06 -20.32 -9.72
N GLY A 187 -13.76 -20.10 -9.89
CA GLY A 187 -12.89 -20.90 -10.76
C GLY A 187 -12.68 -22.34 -10.27
N LYS A 188 -11.87 -23.09 -11.02
CA LYS A 188 -11.54 -24.49 -10.71
C LYS A 188 -10.84 -24.62 -9.34
N ASN A 189 -10.00 -23.67 -9.00
CA ASN A 189 -9.22 -23.64 -7.74
C ASN A 189 -9.79 -22.61 -6.76
N LYS A 190 -11.10 -22.40 -6.79
CA LYS A 190 -11.76 -21.44 -5.92
C LYS A 190 -11.53 -21.71 -4.45
N VAL A 191 -11.51 -20.65 -3.67
CA VAL A 191 -11.41 -20.71 -2.20
C VAL A 191 -12.75 -20.43 -1.52
N TYR A 192 -13.74 -19.90 -2.24
CA TYR A 192 -15.08 -19.59 -1.73
C TYR A 192 -16.06 -20.75 -1.97
N PHE A 193 -16.84 -21.07 -0.92
CA PHE A 193 -17.83 -22.15 -0.93
C PHE A 193 -19.14 -21.68 -0.31
N GLU A 194 -20.25 -21.95 -0.97
CA GLU A 194 -21.59 -21.67 -0.45
C GLU A 194 -22.06 -22.80 0.46
N VAL A 195 -22.83 -22.44 1.50
CA VAL A 195 -23.43 -23.38 2.45
C VAL A 195 -24.92 -23.06 2.59
N GLY A 196 -25.73 -23.93 2.05
CA GLY A 196 -27.19 -23.72 1.97
C GLY A 196 -27.50 -22.42 1.21
N ASP A 197 -28.66 -21.84 1.51
CA ASP A 197 -29.17 -20.69 0.75
C ASP A 197 -28.62 -19.34 1.22
N SER A 198 -27.98 -19.26 2.38
CA SER A 198 -27.69 -17.96 3.00
C SER A 198 -26.30 -17.80 3.60
N MET A 199 -25.47 -18.82 3.61
CA MET A 199 -24.12 -18.80 4.17
C MET A 199 -23.06 -19.20 3.16
N GLY A 200 -21.81 -18.87 3.47
CA GLY A 200 -20.64 -19.27 2.68
C GLY A 200 -19.37 -19.05 3.49
N TYR A 201 -18.29 -19.71 3.08
CA TYR A 201 -16.99 -19.57 3.71
C TYR A 201 -15.86 -19.51 2.68
N VAL A 202 -14.73 -18.95 3.14
CA VAL A 202 -13.43 -19.02 2.44
C VAL A 202 -12.59 -20.08 3.15
N SER A 203 -12.11 -21.05 2.39
CA SER A 203 -11.26 -22.15 2.89
C SER A 203 -9.78 -21.80 2.79
N ASP A 204 -9.02 -22.08 3.84
CA ASP A 204 -7.60 -22.33 3.72
C ASP A 204 -7.42 -23.71 3.07
N VAL A 205 -7.08 -23.71 1.78
CA VAL A 205 -7.01 -24.93 0.98
C VAL A 205 -5.88 -25.87 1.40
N LYS A 206 -4.82 -25.36 2.04
CA LYS A 206 -3.70 -26.16 2.53
C LYS A 206 -4.09 -26.95 3.77
N ASN A 207 -4.79 -26.29 4.71
CA ASN A 207 -5.16 -26.88 5.99
C ASN A 207 -6.59 -27.47 6.00
N ASN A 208 -7.36 -27.22 4.94
CA ASN A 208 -8.76 -27.61 4.81
C ASN A 208 -9.59 -27.13 6.01
N ASP A 209 -9.37 -25.89 6.42
CA ASP A 209 -10.09 -25.23 7.49
C ASP A 209 -10.60 -23.85 7.06
N VAL A 210 -11.32 -23.18 7.94
CA VAL A 210 -11.86 -21.83 7.74
C VAL A 210 -11.26 -20.92 8.81
N ARG A 211 -10.56 -19.87 8.39
CA ARG A 211 -9.87 -18.93 9.27
C ARG A 211 -10.49 -17.54 9.23
N THR A 212 -10.34 -16.79 10.32
CA THR A 212 -10.84 -15.40 10.37
C THR A 212 -10.18 -14.51 9.31
N GLU A 213 -8.91 -14.75 8.97
CA GLU A 213 -8.22 -14.04 7.89
C GLU A 213 -8.92 -14.30 6.55
N GLY A 214 -9.11 -15.57 6.17
CA GLY A 214 -9.77 -15.92 4.90
C GLY A 214 -11.18 -15.33 4.81
N MET A 215 -11.96 -15.40 5.90
CA MET A 215 -13.31 -14.87 5.96
C MET A 215 -13.35 -13.36 5.85
N SER A 216 -12.52 -12.65 6.61
CA SER A 216 -12.49 -11.19 6.63
C SER A 216 -11.87 -10.59 5.34
N TYR A 217 -10.86 -11.24 4.76
CA TYR A 217 -10.31 -10.85 3.46
C TYR A 217 -11.31 -11.11 2.32
N GLY A 218 -12.05 -12.22 2.38
CA GLY A 218 -13.15 -12.49 1.46
C GLY A 218 -14.24 -11.43 1.52
N MET A 219 -14.61 -10.98 2.73
CA MET A 219 -15.55 -9.86 2.92
C MET A 219 -14.99 -8.55 2.37
N MET A 220 -13.71 -8.25 2.63
CA MET A 220 -13.06 -7.06 2.09
C MET A 220 -13.04 -7.07 0.55
N ALA A 221 -12.73 -8.20 -0.08
CA ALA A 221 -12.81 -8.35 -1.53
C ALA A 221 -14.25 -8.16 -2.03
N ALA A 222 -15.22 -8.82 -1.39
CA ALA A 222 -16.62 -8.76 -1.78
C ALA A 222 -17.18 -7.33 -1.73
N VAL A 223 -16.85 -6.54 -0.68
CA VAL A 223 -17.34 -5.16 -0.59
C VAL A 223 -16.69 -4.26 -1.64
N GLN A 224 -15.42 -4.48 -1.99
CA GLN A 224 -14.75 -3.70 -3.03
C GLN A 224 -15.31 -4.00 -4.44
N PHE A 225 -15.67 -5.24 -4.71
CA PHE A 225 -16.27 -5.68 -5.97
C PHE A 225 -17.80 -5.53 -6.04
N ASP A 226 -18.41 -4.89 -5.04
CA ASP A 226 -19.88 -4.73 -4.95
C ASP A 226 -20.66 -6.06 -4.98
N LYS A 227 -20.12 -7.07 -4.28
CA LYS A 227 -20.72 -8.43 -4.19
C LYS A 227 -21.40 -8.62 -2.84
N LYS A 228 -22.52 -7.92 -2.65
CA LYS A 228 -23.28 -7.93 -1.37
C LYS A 228 -23.68 -9.33 -0.93
N ASP A 229 -24.15 -10.18 -1.84
CA ASP A 229 -24.60 -11.55 -1.49
C ASP A 229 -23.43 -12.37 -0.90
N ILE A 230 -22.26 -12.35 -1.54
CA ILE A 230 -21.05 -13.03 -1.02
C ILE A 230 -20.69 -12.49 0.36
N PHE A 231 -20.66 -11.14 0.51
CA PHE A 231 -20.36 -10.49 1.80
C PHE A 231 -21.29 -10.96 2.90
N ASP A 232 -22.59 -10.93 2.65
CA ASP A 232 -23.62 -11.33 3.61
C ASP A 232 -23.52 -12.80 3.99
N ARG A 233 -23.22 -13.69 3.03
CA ARG A 233 -23.01 -15.13 3.24
C ARG A 233 -21.82 -15.39 4.14
N LEU A 234 -20.67 -14.73 3.87
CA LEU A 234 -19.47 -14.82 4.68
C LEU A 234 -19.72 -14.31 6.11
N TRP A 235 -20.39 -13.17 6.24
CA TRP A 235 -20.71 -12.60 7.54
C TRP A 235 -21.63 -13.52 8.37
N ARG A 236 -22.71 -14.05 7.77
CA ARG A 236 -23.62 -14.95 8.48
C ARG A 236 -22.93 -16.24 8.95
N TRP A 237 -22.02 -16.79 8.15
CA TRP A 237 -21.22 -17.94 8.52
C TRP A 237 -20.30 -17.63 9.70
N SER A 238 -19.56 -16.52 9.64
CA SER A 238 -18.66 -16.05 10.70
C SER A 238 -19.42 -15.82 12.01
N LYS A 239 -20.55 -15.16 11.95
CA LYS A 239 -21.42 -14.91 13.13
C LYS A 239 -21.93 -16.21 13.76
N LYS A 240 -22.31 -17.18 12.95
CA LYS A 240 -22.91 -18.43 13.44
C LYS A 240 -21.88 -19.36 14.06
N TYR A 241 -20.75 -19.55 13.39
CA TYR A 241 -19.82 -20.60 13.76
C TYR A 241 -18.57 -20.09 14.49
N MET A 242 -18.06 -18.93 14.12
CA MET A 242 -16.83 -18.41 14.71
C MET A 242 -17.10 -17.53 15.93
N GLN A 243 -18.09 -16.62 15.89
CA GLN A 243 -18.30 -15.68 16.99
C GLN A 243 -18.80 -16.37 18.26
N HIS A 244 -18.12 -16.07 19.38
CA HIS A 244 -18.56 -16.52 20.69
C HIS A 244 -19.72 -15.68 21.19
N GLN A 245 -20.81 -16.34 21.58
CA GLN A 245 -22.02 -15.71 22.13
C GLN A 245 -22.00 -15.59 23.66
N GLU A 246 -21.13 -16.36 24.31
CA GLU A 246 -21.01 -16.44 25.78
C GLU A 246 -19.57 -16.75 26.19
N GLY A 247 -19.30 -16.77 27.49
CA GLY A 247 -17.99 -17.09 28.06
C GLY A 247 -16.98 -15.96 27.94
N PRO A 248 -15.70 -16.21 28.28
CA PRO A 248 -14.66 -15.18 28.32
C PRO A 248 -14.36 -14.57 26.92
N TYR A 249 -14.53 -15.36 25.86
CA TYR A 249 -14.32 -14.91 24.48
C TYR A 249 -15.55 -14.25 23.84
N LYS A 250 -16.65 -14.05 24.59
CA LYS A 250 -17.86 -13.43 24.04
C LYS A 250 -17.55 -12.19 23.20
N GLY A 251 -18.08 -12.18 21.99
CA GLY A 251 -17.89 -11.10 21.01
C GLY A 251 -16.69 -11.29 20.07
N TYR A 252 -15.65 -12.02 20.49
CA TYR A 252 -14.54 -12.41 19.63
C TYR A 252 -14.87 -13.62 18.76
N PHE A 253 -14.06 -13.84 17.73
CA PHE A 253 -14.23 -14.94 16.78
C PHE A 253 -13.15 -16.01 17.01
N ALA A 254 -13.54 -17.27 17.07
CA ALA A 254 -12.59 -18.38 17.02
C ALA A 254 -11.80 -18.29 15.70
N TRP A 255 -10.49 -18.20 15.79
CA TRP A 255 -9.66 -17.90 14.61
C TRP A 255 -9.68 -19.02 13.55
N SER A 256 -9.98 -20.26 13.93
CA SER A 256 -10.05 -21.40 13.02
C SER A 256 -11.22 -22.32 13.36
N CYS A 257 -11.96 -22.71 12.31
CA CYS A 257 -13.02 -23.70 12.34
C CYS A 257 -12.82 -24.73 11.22
N LYS A 258 -13.40 -25.91 11.37
CA LYS A 258 -13.61 -26.83 10.25
C LYS A 258 -14.64 -26.27 9.28
N THR A 259 -14.71 -26.81 8.07
CA THR A 259 -15.70 -26.43 7.07
C THR A 259 -17.15 -26.73 7.46
N ASP A 260 -17.37 -27.61 8.44
CA ASP A 260 -18.68 -27.89 9.05
C ASP A 260 -19.06 -26.90 10.19
N GLY A 261 -18.16 -25.97 10.53
CA GLY A 261 -18.33 -24.97 11.58
C GLY A 261 -17.84 -25.41 12.97
N THR A 262 -17.32 -26.62 13.11
CA THR A 262 -16.69 -27.05 14.38
C THR A 262 -15.43 -26.25 14.64
N ARG A 263 -15.31 -25.62 15.81
CA ARG A 263 -14.13 -24.80 16.15
C ARG A 263 -12.90 -25.66 16.41
N ASN A 264 -11.81 -25.37 15.70
CA ASN A 264 -10.49 -25.95 15.94
C ASN A 264 -9.80 -25.29 17.14
N ALA A 265 -10.05 -24.00 17.36
CA ALA A 265 -9.52 -23.21 18.45
C ALA A 265 -10.59 -22.32 19.08
N GLN A 266 -10.38 -21.88 20.31
CA GLN A 266 -11.29 -20.98 21.00
C GLN A 266 -10.83 -19.52 20.97
N GLY A 267 -9.51 -19.28 20.89
CA GLY A 267 -8.93 -17.93 20.85
C GLY A 267 -9.25 -17.18 19.57
N ALA A 268 -9.08 -15.87 19.61
CA ALA A 268 -9.19 -15.00 18.45
C ALA A 268 -7.80 -14.67 17.90
N ALA A 269 -7.73 -14.29 16.62
CA ALA A 269 -6.58 -13.69 15.97
C ALA A 269 -6.88 -12.23 15.65
N SER A 270 -6.00 -11.33 16.08
CA SER A 270 -6.29 -9.91 16.05
C SER A 270 -6.44 -9.34 14.64
N ASP A 271 -5.71 -9.86 13.66
CA ASP A 271 -5.77 -9.41 12.27
C ASP A 271 -7.13 -9.68 11.61
N GLY A 272 -7.73 -10.86 11.86
CA GLY A 272 -9.07 -11.16 11.37
C GLY A 272 -10.12 -10.18 11.89
N GLU A 273 -10.04 -9.83 13.19
CA GLU A 273 -10.93 -8.86 13.82
C GLU A 273 -10.81 -7.47 13.17
N LEU A 274 -9.59 -7.00 12.87
CA LEU A 274 -9.36 -5.72 12.19
C LEU A 274 -10.05 -5.65 10.82
N TYR A 275 -9.91 -6.69 10.04
CA TYR A 275 -10.51 -6.76 8.71
C TYR A 275 -12.04 -6.93 8.76
N PHE A 276 -12.59 -7.66 9.73
CA PHE A 276 -14.04 -7.71 9.96
C PHE A 276 -14.60 -6.31 10.20
N VAL A 277 -14.05 -5.58 11.16
CA VAL A 277 -14.50 -4.22 11.49
C VAL A 277 -14.44 -3.31 10.27
N THR A 278 -13.30 -3.28 9.57
CA THR A 278 -13.10 -2.38 8.44
C THR A 278 -14.00 -2.72 7.26
N SER A 279 -14.13 -4.01 6.93
CA SER A 279 -15.03 -4.44 5.85
C SER A 279 -16.51 -4.16 6.14
N LEU A 280 -16.94 -4.29 7.40
CA LEU A 280 -18.30 -3.93 7.84
C LEU A 280 -18.55 -2.41 7.73
N ILE A 281 -17.57 -1.57 8.09
CA ILE A 281 -17.68 -0.12 7.89
C ILE A 281 -17.78 0.22 6.40
N PHE A 282 -17.02 -0.44 5.54
CA PHE A 282 -17.14 -0.27 4.09
C PHE A 282 -18.51 -0.71 3.58
N ALA A 283 -19.03 -1.84 4.05
CA ALA A 283 -20.35 -2.33 3.69
C ALA A 283 -21.46 -1.36 4.10
N SER A 284 -21.36 -0.78 5.31
CA SER A 284 -22.26 0.26 5.79
C SER A 284 -22.30 1.47 4.87
N ASN A 285 -21.12 1.94 4.41
CA ASN A 285 -21.03 3.08 3.52
C ASN A 285 -21.46 2.76 2.08
N ARG A 286 -21.30 1.53 1.62
CA ARG A 286 -21.66 1.11 0.26
C ARG A 286 -23.14 0.76 0.12
N TRP A 287 -23.67 0.00 1.06
CA TRP A 287 -25.02 -0.60 0.96
C TRP A 287 -26.03 -0.08 1.97
N GLY A 288 -25.59 0.74 2.93
CA GLY A 288 -26.44 1.20 4.04
C GLY A 288 -26.62 0.14 5.13
N ASN A 289 -27.49 0.42 6.10
CA ASN A 289 -27.66 -0.40 7.32
C ASN A 289 -29.04 -1.04 7.44
N ASP A 290 -29.95 -0.73 6.49
CA ASP A 290 -31.35 -1.18 6.52
C ASP A 290 -31.63 -2.36 5.57
N THR A 291 -30.61 -3.17 5.30
CA THR A 291 -30.64 -4.21 4.27
C THR A 291 -30.66 -5.64 4.83
N GLY A 292 -31.18 -5.82 6.05
CA GLY A 292 -31.23 -7.10 6.77
C GLY A 292 -30.03 -7.36 7.68
N ILE A 293 -28.90 -6.68 7.45
CA ILE A 293 -27.73 -6.62 8.33
C ILE A 293 -27.42 -5.15 8.58
N ASN A 294 -27.35 -4.75 9.84
CA ASN A 294 -26.86 -3.43 10.22
C ASN A 294 -25.33 -3.50 10.35
N TYR A 295 -24.62 -3.30 9.25
CA TYR A 295 -23.17 -3.47 9.19
C TYR A 295 -22.41 -2.56 10.16
N LEU A 296 -22.84 -1.29 10.29
CA LEU A 296 -22.20 -0.36 11.23
C LEU A 296 -22.36 -0.84 12.67
N LYS A 297 -23.56 -1.31 13.04
CA LYS A 297 -23.81 -1.84 14.38
C LYS A 297 -22.99 -3.09 14.66
N GLU A 298 -22.80 -3.95 13.66
CA GLU A 298 -21.95 -5.13 13.80
C GLU A 298 -20.48 -4.76 14.02
N ALA A 299 -19.97 -3.78 13.28
CA ALA A 299 -18.61 -3.24 13.50
C ALA A 299 -18.46 -2.66 14.91
N GLN A 300 -19.43 -1.84 15.35
CA GLN A 300 -19.44 -1.26 16.70
C GLN A 300 -19.49 -2.34 17.79
N ASN A 301 -20.27 -3.41 17.61
CA ASN A 301 -20.34 -4.51 18.56
C ASN A 301 -18.99 -5.21 18.74
N ILE A 302 -18.22 -5.43 17.67
CA ILE A 302 -16.86 -5.99 17.76
C ILE A 302 -15.95 -5.03 18.54
N LEU A 303 -15.96 -3.75 18.20
CA LEU A 303 -15.13 -2.74 18.87
C LEU A 303 -15.49 -2.60 20.35
N ASP A 304 -16.77 -2.57 20.70
CA ASP A 304 -17.23 -2.48 22.08
C ASP A 304 -16.82 -3.71 22.88
N CYS A 305 -17.05 -4.91 22.34
CA CYS A 305 -16.65 -6.15 22.99
C CYS A 305 -15.14 -6.21 23.21
N SER A 306 -14.35 -5.82 22.24
CA SER A 306 -12.90 -5.86 22.33
C SER A 306 -12.35 -4.92 23.40
N MET A 307 -12.90 -3.71 23.50
CA MET A 307 -12.44 -2.70 24.46
C MET A 307 -12.85 -3.01 25.92
N GLN A 308 -13.85 -3.87 26.14
CA GLN A 308 -14.32 -4.27 27.47
C GLN A 308 -13.53 -5.42 28.10
N LYS A 309 -12.55 -6.02 27.43
CA LYS A 309 -11.81 -7.19 27.88
C LYS A 309 -10.70 -6.91 28.90
N VAL A 310 -10.61 -5.69 29.39
CA VAL A 310 -9.59 -5.31 30.38
C VAL A 310 -9.82 -6.04 31.71
N GLY A 311 -8.80 -6.74 32.19
CA GLY A 311 -8.84 -7.45 33.48
C GLY A 311 -9.72 -8.71 33.52
N MET A 312 -10.21 -9.18 32.37
CA MET A 312 -10.96 -10.45 32.30
C MET A 312 -10.02 -11.65 32.28
N ASP A 313 -10.46 -12.76 32.89
CA ASP A 313 -9.68 -14.01 32.83
C ASP A 313 -9.59 -14.53 31.38
N ARG A 314 -8.41 -14.98 30.98
CA ARG A 314 -8.06 -15.57 29.69
C ARG A 314 -8.16 -14.67 28.46
N THR A 315 -8.66 -13.45 28.57
CA THR A 315 -8.78 -12.52 27.43
C THR A 315 -8.07 -11.20 27.69
N ALA A 316 -7.75 -10.48 26.63
CA ALA A 316 -7.20 -9.14 26.63
C ALA A 316 -7.97 -8.27 25.63
N PRO A 317 -7.88 -6.93 25.70
CA PRO A 317 -8.37 -6.06 24.65
C PRO A 317 -7.65 -6.33 23.33
N LEU A 318 -8.34 -6.12 22.21
CA LEU A 318 -7.75 -6.17 20.88
C LEU A 318 -6.62 -5.15 20.70
N ILE A 319 -6.79 -3.98 21.31
CA ILE A 319 -5.78 -2.94 21.40
C ILE A 319 -5.26 -2.88 22.83
N ASN A 320 -3.95 -2.99 23.02
CA ASN A 320 -3.34 -2.73 24.32
C ASN A 320 -3.56 -1.24 24.67
N LEU A 321 -4.23 -0.96 25.78
CA LEU A 321 -4.66 0.40 26.12
C LEU A 321 -3.51 1.29 26.60
N GLU A 322 -2.46 0.72 27.17
CA GLU A 322 -1.28 1.47 27.62
C GLU A 322 -0.45 1.96 26.42
N HIS A 323 -0.23 1.09 25.45
CA HIS A 323 0.59 1.38 24.28
C HIS A 323 -0.21 1.90 23.08
N GLN A 324 -1.54 1.74 23.08
CA GLN A 324 -2.43 2.04 21.96
C GLN A 324 -2.02 1.28 20.67
N LEU A 325 -1.53 0.06 20.83
CA LEU A 325 -1.06 -0.83 19.77
C LEU A 325 -1.86 -2.13 19.76
N ILE A 326 -1.98 -2.74 18.58
CA ILE A 326 -2.65 -4.04 18.40
C ILE A 326 -1.92 -5.13 19.20
N THR A 327 -2.68 -6.04 19.84
CA THR A 327 -2.13 -7.24 20.47
C THR A 327 -1.91 -8.33 19.43
N PHE A 328 -0.97 -9.25 19.64
CA PHE A 328 -0.80 -10.41 18.76
C PHE A 328 -2.08 -11.25 18.77
N THR A 329 -2.47 -11.77 19.94
CA THR A 329 -3.79 -12.37 20.15
C THR A 329 -4.43 -11.72 21.38
N PRO A 330 -5.77 -11.53 21.43
CA PRO A 330 -6.42 -10.85 22.53
C PRO A 330 -6.65 -11.79 23.72
N ASP A 331 -5.56 -12.34 24.26
CA ASP A 331 -5.51 -13.23 25.43
C ASP A 331 -4.30 -12.88 26.35
N HIS A 332 -4.19 -13.57 27.47
CA HIS A 332 -3.11 -13.31 28.44
C HIS A 332 -1.70 -13.49 27.93
N TRP A 333 -1.49 -14.33 26.92
CA TRP A 333 -0.19 -14.57 26.35
C TRP A 333 0.10 -13.54 25.25
N GLY A 334 -0.74 -13.49 24.21
CA GLY A 334 -0.54 -12.64 23.05
C GLY A 334 -0.81 -11.17 23.31
N GLY A 335 -1.53 -10.85 24.41
CA GLY A 335 -1.75 -9.47 24.85
C GLY A 335 -0.52 -8.77 25.42
N LYS A 336 0.61 -9.49 25.57
CA LYS A 336 1.87 -8.95 26.11
C LYS A 336 2.82 -8.43 25.02
N PHE A 337 2.55 -8.71 23.76
CA PHE A 337 3.37 -8.35 22.63
C PHE A 337 2.51 -8.14 21.37
N THR A 338 3.14 -7.77 20.27
CA THR A 338 2.48 -7.48 19.01
C THR A 338 3.17 -8.15 17.83
N ASP A 339 2.46 -8.24 16.72
CA ASP A 339 2.96 -8.63 15.41
C ASP A 339 3.01 -7.38 14.51
N PRO A 340 4.16 -6.99 13.95
CA PRO A 340 4.27 -5.86 13.04
C PRO A 340 3.31 -5.92 11.85
N SER A 341 2.96 -7.12 11.38
CA SER A 341 2.04 -7.31 10.25
C SER A 341 0.57 -7.02 10.59
N TYR A 342 0.23 -6.92 11.88
CA TYR A 342 -1.12 -6.57 12.33
C TYR A 342 -1.33 -5.06 12.43
N HIS A 343 -0.26 -4.25 12.28
CA HIS A 343 -0.36 -2.81 12.30
C HIS A 343 -0.90 -2.27 10.97
N LEU A 344 -2.13 -1.76 11.03
CA LEU A 344 -2.88 -1.22 9.92
C LEU A 344 -3.36 0.22 10.23
N PRO A 345 -2.44 1.21 10.28
CA PRO A 345 -2.80 2.58 10.62
C PRO A 345 -3.90 3.16 9.70
N ALA A 346 -3.93 2.77 8.43
CA ALA A 346 -5.01 3.14 7.51
C ALA A 346 -6.40 2.70 7.99
N PHE A 347 -6.51 1.54 8.65
CA PHE A 347 -7.79 1.06 9.18
C PHE A 347 -8.24 1.89 10.39
N TYR A 348 -7.32 2.28 11.26
CA TYR A 348 -7.66 3.14 12.40
C TYR A 348 -8.09 4.54 11.93
N GLU A 349 -7.54 5.07 10.84
CA GLU A 349 -8.04 6.29 10.20
C GLU A 349 -9.49 6.12 9.70
N VAL A 350 -9.83 4.97 9.13
CA VAL A 350 -11.22 4.62 8.76
C VAL A 350 -12.11 4.58 9.99
N TRP A 351 -11.67 3.91 11.07
CA TRP A 351 -12.46 3.80 12.30
C TRP A 351 -12.67 5.16 12.96
N ALA A 352 -11.63 6.00 13.00
CA ALA A 352 -11.73 7.36 13.52
C ALA A 352 -12.80 8.20 12.83
N LYS A 353 -13.02 7.97 11.53
CA LYS A 353 -13.94 8.76 10.72
C LYS A 353 -15.35 8.15 10.60
N TRP A 354 -15.47 6.83 10.56
CA TRP A 354 -16.73 6.17 10.18
C TRP A 354 -17.24 5.11 11.15
N ALA A 355 -16.51 4.71 12.19
CA ALA A 355 -17.01 3.75 13.16
C ALA A 355 -18.18 4.30 14.00
N ASN A 356 -18.22 5.63 14.20
CA ASN A 356 -19.23 6.33 15.00
C ASN A 356 -19.45 5.72 16.39
N ASP A 357 -18.38 5.20 17.00
CA ASP A 357 -18.38 4.48 18.27
C ASP A 357 -17.99 5.36 19.47
N GLY A 358 -17.85 6.67 19.24
CA GLY A 358 -17.44 7.65 20.25
C GLY A 358 -15.92 7.69 20.52
N ARG A 359 -15.11 6.88 19.83
CA ARG A 359 -13.65 6.73 20.06
C ARG A 359 -12.80 7.36 18.97
N SER A 360 -13.31 8.34 18.20
CA SER A 360 -12.60 8.92 17.05
C SER A 360 -11.17 9.38 17.37
N GLN A 361 -10.97 10.04 18.52
CA GLN A 361 -9.65 10.51 18.92
C GLN A 361 -8.71 9.34 19.27
N PHE A 362 -9.21 8.35 19.98
CA PHE A 362 -8.45 7.14 20.33
C PHE A 362 -7.96 6.40 19.09
N TRP A 363 -8.81 6.24 18.06
CA TRP A 363 -8.40 5.59 16.81
C TRP A 363 -7.36 6.39 16.02
N LYS A 364 -7.40 7.74 16.07
CA LYS A 364 -6.34 8.58 15.49
C LYS A 364 -5.00 8.35 16.18
N GLU A 365 -5.02 8.30 17.52
CA GLU A 365 -3.82 8.02 18.32
C GLU A 365 -3.27 6.63 18.03
N CYS A 366 -4.13 5.60 17.90
CA CYS A 366 -3.71 4.26 17.49
C CYS A 366 -3.03 4.26 16.11
N ALA A 367 -3.52 5.05 15.16
CA ALA A 367 -2.90 5.18 13.84
C ALA A 367 -1.50 5.80 13.92
N GLU A 368 -1.35 6.87 14.71
CA GLU A 368 -0.07 7.53 14.94
C GLU A 368 0.92 6.60 15.66
N LYS A 369 0.47 5.96 16.74
CA LYS A 369 1.29 4.99 17.50
C LYS A 369 1.74 3.79 16.65
N SER A 370 0.88 3.29 15.77
CA SER A 370 1.26 2.22 14.85
C SER A 370 2.35 2.65 13.86
N ARG A 371 2.29 3.88 13.34
CA ARG A 371 3.37 4.43 12.48
C ARG A 371 4.68 4.56 13.27
N GLU A 372 4.63 5.17 14.46
CA GLU A 372 5.81 5.29 15.35
C GLU A 372 6.42 3.92 15.71
N PHE A 373 5.56 2.91 15.93
CA PHE A 373 5.99 1.55 16.22
C PHE A 373 6.73 0.93 15.02
N LEU A 374 6.17 1.04 13.81
CA LEU A 374 6.81 0.54 12.60
C LEU A 374 8.19 1.16 12.36
N HIS A 375 8.39 2.44 12.68
CA HIS A 375 9.71 3.08 12.65
C HIS A 375 10.72 2.41 13.58
N LYS A 376 10.27 1.89 14.72
CA LYS A 376 11.15 1.29 15.75
C LYS A 376 11.46 -0.17 15.48
N CYS A 377 10.50 -0.95 14.98
CA CYS A 377 10.67 -2.38 14.80
C CYS A 377 11.32 -2.77 13.46
N ILE A 378 11.34 -1.87 12.48
CA ILE A 378 11.93 -2.11 11.16
C ILE A 378 13.41 -1.73 11.18
N ASN A 379 14.25 -2.64 10.68
CA ASN A 379 15.69 -2.39 10.57
C ASN A 379 16.00 -1.32 9.53
N GLU A 380 16.70 -0.27 9.94
CA GLU A 380 16.96 0.89 9.07
C GLU A 380 17.87 0.60 7.87
N LYS A 381 18.66 -0.47 7.89
CA LYS A 381 19.61 -0.84 6.82
C LYS A 381 19.02 -1.79 5.80
N THR A 382 18.13 -2.68 6.23
CA THR A 382 17.56 -3.72 5.38
C THR A 382 16.11 -3.47 5.03
N GLY A 383 15.37 -2.73 5.87
CA GLY A 383 13.93 -2.61 5.76
C GLY A 383 13.16 -3.84 6.24
N LEU A 384 13.84 -4.85 6.81
CA LEU A 384 13.22 -6.05 7.33
C LEU A 384 12.64 -5.80 8.72
N ASN A 385 11.50 -6.40 8.99
CA ASN A 385 10.83 -6.40 10.30
C ASN A 385 10.79 -7.82 10.87
N PRO A 386 10.75 -7.99 12.20
CA PRO A 386 10.54 -9.29 12.81
C PRO A 386 9.10 -9.77 12.64
N ASP A 387 8.87 -11.06 12.89
CA ASP A 387 7.55 -11.66 12.96
C ASP A 387 6.79 -11.19 14.21
N TYR A 388 7.48 -11.16 15.35
CA TYR A 388 6.95 -10.66 16.64
C TYR A 388 7.84 -9.59 17.25
N CYS A 389 7.20 -8.63 17.95
CA CYS A 389 7.87 -7.53 18.63
C CYS A 389 7.29 -7.26 20.02
N ASN A 390 8.11 -6.77 20.92
CA ASN A 390 7.61 -6.06 22.09
C ASN A 390 6.99 -4.72 21.68
N TYR A 391 6.12 -4.15 22.50
CA TYR A 391 5.45 -2.88 22.18
C TYR A 391 6.40 -1.67 22.04
N ASP A 392 7.60 -1.75 22.54
CA ASP A 392 8.64 -0.73 22.35
C ASP A 392 9.40 -0.84 21.02
N GLY A 393 9.09 -1.87 20.21
CA GLY A 393 9.75 -2.16 18.94
C GLY A 393 10.97 -3.08 19.05
N SER A 394 11.36 -3.49 20.26
CA SER A 394 12.46 -4.44 20.45
C SER A 394 12.08 -5.86 20.02
N LEU A 395 13.08 -6.64 19.58
CA LEU A 395 12.89 -8.00 19.12
C LEU A 395 12.37 -8.90 20.24
N MET A 396 11.38 -9.72 19.91
CA MET A 396 10.83 -10.68 20.85
C MET A 396 11.30 -12.09 20.52
N LYS A 397 12.04 -12.69 21.45
CA LYS A 397 12.43 -14.10 21.38
C LYS A 397 11.39 -14.94 22.13
N THR A 398 10.64 -15.76 21.39
CA THR A 398 9.57 -16.59 21.96
C THR A 398 9.97 -18.07 22.00
N GLY A 399 10.98 -18.42 22.76
CA GLY A 399 11.36 -19.82 22.96
C GLY A 399 11.58 -20.61 21.66
N GLN A 400 10.63 -21.44 21.27
CA GLN A 400 10.69 -22.23 20.03
C GLN A 400 10.26 -21.47 18.77
N LEU A 401 9.67 -20.28 18.92
CA LEU A 401 9.27 -19.45 17.80
C LEU A 401 10.40 -18.46 17.51
N LEU A 402 10.93 -18.48 16.28
CA LEU A 402 11.91 -17.49 15.81
C LEU A 402 11.22 -16.16 15.51
N GLY A 403 10.53 -15.57 16.49
CA GLY A 403 9.73 -14.36 16.31
C GLY A 403 10.56 -13.12 15.97
N ASP A 404 11.88 -13.17 16.14
CA ASP A 404 12.82 -12.11 15.85
C ASP A 404 13.33 -12.08 14.40
N ALA A 405 12.84 -12.98 13.53
CA ALA A 405 13.20 -13.06 12.12
C ALA A 405 12.11 -12.48 11.20
N PHE A 406 12.53 -11.99 10.04
CA PHE A 406 11.64 -11.65 8.94
C PHE A 406 11.17 -12.95 8.26
N ARG A 407 9.92 -13.31 8.42
CA ARG A 407 9.32 -14.52 7.86
C ARG A 407 7.80 -14.50 8.04
N TYR A 408 7.10 -15.46 7.44
CA TYR A 408 5.67 -15.68 7.58
C TYR A 408 4.86 -14.37 7.42
N ASP A 409 4.21 -13.96 8.49
CA ASP A 409 3.34 -12.79 8.50
C ASP A 409 4.09 -11.47 8.30
N SER A 410 5.39 -11.42 8.58
CA SER A 410 6.26 -10.27 8.31
C SER A 410 6.12 -9.74 6.88
N TRP A 411 5.84 -10.62 5.92
CA TRP A 411 5.71 -10.26 4.50
C TRP A 411 4.51 -9.35 4.21
N ARG A 412 3.55 -9.24 5.12
CA ARG A 412 2.40 -8.34 4.98
C ARG A 412 2.74 -6.88 5.28
N VAL A 413 3.79 -6.61 6.04
CA VAL A 413 4.18 -5.25 6.47
C VAL A 413 4.38 -4.29 5.29
N PRO A 414 5.09 -4.63 4.21
CA PRO A 414 5.22 -3.75 3.05
C PRO A 414 3.88 -3.36 2.42
N MET A 415 2.93 -4.31 2.36
CA MET A 415 1.58 -4.05 1.86
C MET A 415 0.82 -3.09 2.77
N ASN A 416 0.91 -3.27 4.09
CA ASN A 416 0.22 -2.43 5.07
C ASN A 416 0.75 -0.98 5.05
N ILE A 417 2.07 -0.81 4.92
CA ILE A 417 2.71 0.51 4.78
C ILE A 417 2.30 1.18 3.46
N ALA A 418 2.27 0.42 2.36
CA ALA A 418 1.82 0.92 1.06
C ALA A 418 0.34 1.32 1.07
N LEU A 419 -0.49 0.57 1.80
CA LEU A 419 -1.90 0.88 2.00
C LEU A 419 -2.07 2.21 2.76
N ASP A 420 -1.34 2.39 3.86
CA ASP A 420 -1.36 3.64 4.64
C ASP A 420 -0.85 4.83 3.82
N TYR A 421 0.22 4.65 3.05
CA TYR A 421 0.70 5.65 2.11
C TYR A 421 -0.38 6.06 1.10
N SER A 422 -1.07 5.07 0.51
CA SER A 422 -2.11 5.31 -0.49
C SER A 422 -3.36 5.99 0.09
N TRP A 423 -3.77 5.59 1.30
CA TRP A 423 -5.02 6.06 1.88
C TRP A 423 -4.85 7.35 2.70
N ALA A 424 -3.88 7.38 3.60
CA ALA A 424 -3.69 8.49 4.55
C ALA A 424 -2.57 9.44 4.14
N CYS A 425 -1.46 8.94 3.60
CA CYS A 425 -0.28 9.71 3.19
C CYS A 425 0.31 10.60 4.30
N LYS A 426 0.21 10.17 5.58
CA LYS A 426 0.62 10.98 6.73
C LYS A 426 2.08 10.78 7.14
N ASP A 427 2.71 9.71 6.69
CA ASP A 427 4.09 9.34 7.02
C ASP A 427 4.95 9.15 5.77
N LYS A 428 4.66 9.97 4.77
CA LYS A 428 5.14 9.86 3.39
C LYS A 428 6.64 9.69 3.26
N GLU A 429 7.42 10.53 3.93
CA GLU A 429 8.89 10.56 3.76
C GLU A 429 9.53 9.27 4.28
N TRP A 430 9.09 8.83 5.46
CA TRP A 430 9.58 7.58 6.02
C TRP A 430 9.14 6.36 5.20
N GLN A 431 7.88 6.31 4.79
CA GLN A 431 7.33 5.21 3.99
C GLN A 431 8.04 5.06 2.64
N GLN A 432 8.39 6.17 2.00
CA GLN A 432 9.21 6.15 0.77
C GLN A 432 10.64 5.66 1.04
N LYS A 433 11.27 6.15 2.13
CA LYS A 433 12.60 5.69 2.55
C LYS A 433 12.57 4.18 2.85
N TYR A 434 11.58 3.71 3.59
CA TYR A 434 11.37 2.30 3.90
C TYR A 434 11.26 1.45 2.63
N ALA A 435 10.36 1.79 1.73
CA ALA A 435 10.15 1.04 0.49
C ALA A 435 11.44 0.94 -0.34
N ASN A 436 12.19 2.03 -0.46
CA ASN A 436 13.48 2.05 -1.14
C ASN A 436 14.52 1.17 -0.43
N THR A 437 14.57 1.22 0.89
CA THR A 437 15.53 0.42 1.69
C THR A 437 15.27 -1.08 1.52
N LEU A 438 14.02 -1.52 1.67
CA LEU A 438 13.65 -2.92 1.50
C LEU A 438 13.92 -3.43 0.08
N GLN A 439 13.54 -2.65 -0.93
CA GLN A 439 13.79 -3.00 -2.33
C GLN A 439 15.29 -3.10 -2.64
N ASN A 440 16.09 -2.18 -2.15
CA ASN A 440 17.56 -2.23 -2.31
C ASN A 440 18.15 -3.48 -1.64
N PHE A 441 17.69 -3.83 -0.44
CA PHE A 441 18.13 -5.04 0.24
C PHE A 441 17.80 -6.28 -0.59
N LEU A 442 16.52 -6.48 -0.96
CA LEU A 442 16.09 -7.65 -1.75
C LEU A 442 16.81 -7.71 -3.10
N TYR A 443 16.99 -6.58 -3.77
CA TYR A 443 17.73 -6.51 -5.03
C TYR A 443 19.21 -6.91 -4.85
N SER A 444 19.84 -6.52 -3.73
CA SER A 444 21.22 -6.89 -3.43
C SER A 444 21.41 -8.40 -3.21
N GLN A 445 20.35 -9.09 -2.78
CA GLN A 445 20.32 -10.55 -2.65
C GLN A 445 20.13 -11.28 -4.00
N GLY A 446 19.76 -10.54 -5.05
CA GLY A 446 19.47 -11.05 -6.38
C GLY A 446 17.99 -11.35 -6.60
N ILE A 447 17.41 -10.80 -7.68
CA ILE A 447 15.97 -10.86 -7.97
C ILE A 447 15.41 -12.30 -8.05
N ASP A 448 16.24 -13.25 -8.47
CA ASP A 448 15.87 -14.65 -8.63
C ASP A 448 16.39 -15.54 -7.48
N SER A 449 17.05 -14.97 -6.47
CA SER A 449 17.76 -15.72 -5.42
C SER A 449 17.55 -15.22 -3.99
N PHE A 450 16.81 -14.14 -3.79
CA PHE A 450 16.49 -13.73 -2.43
C PHE A 450 15.60 -14.77 -1.74
N LEU A 451 15.83 -14.94 -0.43
CA LEU A 451 15.12 -15.93 0.37
C LEU A 451 13.80 -15.35 0.90
N ASP A 452 12.95 -16.24 1.36
CA ASP A 452 11.70 -15.91 2.04
C ASP A 452 11.86 -15.65 3.55
N GLN A 453 13.08 -15.91 4.10
CA GLN A 453 13.38 -15.73 5.51
C GLN A 453 14.79 -15.15 5.71
N TYR A 454 14.86 -14.16 6.59
CA TYR A 454 16.11 -13.51 7.01
C TYR A 454 16.05 -13.11 8.49
N ASN A 455 17.18 -13.06 9.15
CA ASN A 455 17.30 -12.22 10.34
C ASN A 455 17.09 -10.76 9.94
N VAL A 456 16.61 -9.91 10.84
CA VAL A 456 16.31 -8.51 10.50
C VAL A 456 17.53 -7.70 10.06
N ASP A 457 18.73 -8.14 10.40
CA ASP A 457 20.01 -7.55 9.96
C ASP A 457 20.40 -7.95 8.52
N GLY A 458 19.64 -8.85 7.90
CA GLY A 458 19.87 -9.34 6.54
C GLY A 458 20.70 -10.62 6.45
N THR A 459 21.16 -11.18 7.56
CA THR A 459 21.81 -12.49 7.56
C THR A 459 20.80 -13.62 7.37
N MET A 460 21.25 -14.77 6.86
CA MET A 460 20.39 -15.94 6.72
C MET A 460 19.98 -16.49 8.08
N VAL A 461 18.74 -16.97 8.18
CA VAL A 461 18.28 -17.72 9.34
C VAL A 461 18.99 -19.09 9.35
N GLU A 462 19.68 -19.44 10.44
CA GLU A 462 20.44 -20.68 10.53
C GLU A 462 19.53 -21.92 10.56
N ASP A 463 18.37 -21.83 11.21
CA ASP A 463 17.38 -22.90 11.26
C ASP A 463 16.24 -22.66 10.27
N ILE A 464 16.54 -22.84 8.99
CA ILE A 464 15.49 -22.83 7.97
C ILE A 464 14.60 -24.04 8.20
N LEU A 465 13.35 -23.81 8.60
CA LEU A 465 12.35 -24.88 8.66
C LEU A 465 12.24 -25.56 7.27
N PRO A 466 12.12 -26.89 7.21
CA PRO A 466 12.08 -27.61 5.94
C PRO A 466 11.10 -26.97 4.95
N ALA A 467 11.51 -26.86 3.69
CA ALA A 467 10.69 -26.33 2.63
C ALA A 467 9.30 -27.00 2.62
N GLY A 468 8.24 -26.25 2.89
CA GLY A 468 6.89 -26.76 3.04
C GLY A 468 6.24 -26.52 4.40
N THR A 469 6.97 -26.02 5.39
CA THR A 469 6.40 -25.58 6.68
C THR A 469 6.07 -24.09 6.70
N ALA A 470 6.68 -23.30 5.81
CA ALA A 470 6.28 -21.92 5.58
C ALA A 470 5.09 -21.86 4.61
N PRO A 471 4.12 -20.98 4.78
CA PRO A 471 3.16 -20.67 3.74
C PRO A 471 3.93 -20.08 2.55
N LYS A 472 3.84 -20.75 1.40
CA LYS A 472 4.37 -20.21 0.13
C LYS A 472 3.41 -19.18 -0.43
#